data_d41b67fff6ae18df670a25ea4f535b82
#
_entry.id   d41b67fff6ae18df670a25ea4f535b82
#
_cell.length_a   1.000
_cell.length_b   1.000
_cell.length_c   1.000
_cell.angle_alpha   90.00
_cell.angle_beta   90.00
_cell.angle_gamma   90.00
#
_symmetry.space_group_name_H-M   'P 1'
#
loop_
_entity.id
_entity.type
_entity.pdbx_description
1 polymer ?
#
loop_
_entity_poly.entity_id
_entity_poly.type
_entity_poly.pdbx_seq_one_letter_code
_entity_poly.pdbx_strand_id
1 'polypeptide(L)'
;MSTREPAIASLQDGKTLSELRILADQAFSRTAGAPLISGNKVRLLRDATENYPAWLDAIRSAQRHIYFENYIIHSDDIGQQFATALSARAREGVCVRLIYDWFGSFDTASYHFWKSLRQSGVEVRCFNPPRLDSPFGWVSRDHRKVLAVDSHVAFVTGLCVGRSWAGDPARGIEPWRDTGIQIEGPAVIEVEQSFATMWAGMGSPISPGEILQLDKDVPAPGDVALRIVATIPNMAGVYRLDQLIAAVARHSIWLTDPYFVGTAAYVEALKAAAGDGVDVRLLVPRANDVPLMRAVSRAGFRGLLEGGVRIFEWNGLMMHAKTAVADGRWARVGSTNLNLVSWMGNWEMDVVAEDERFAREMESMFVEDLARSTEIVLQDKRSVRPAAPQAFTKPKLNAPTGSAGRAATGVLRIGNAVGAAIANRRTLGPAEARIMFGVGWVLLLITSIVALWPRILEIPLVALGGWLGISLLIRAYRLRRKRDS
;
A
#
# COMPACT_ATOMS: atom_id res chain seq x y z
N MET A 1 -39.81 -20.45 28.60
CA MET A 1 -38.37 -20.41 28.35
C MET A 1 -37.95 -18.97 28.43
N SER A 2 -37.27 -18.62 29.53
CA SER A 2 -36.86 -17.25 29.85
C SER A 2 -35.64 -16.86 29.08
N THR A 3 -35.74 -15.85 28.20
CA THR A 3 -34.63 -15.19 27.55
C THR A 3 -33.87 -14.37 28.59
N ARG A 4 -32.69 -14.86 28.98
CA ARG A 4 -31.75 -14.08 29.77
C ARG A 4 -31.09 -13.08 28.79
N GLU A 5 -31.53 -11.81 28.84
CA GLU A 5 -30.68 -10.69 28.44
C GLU A 5 -29.44 -10.68 29.34
N PRO A 6 -28.21 -10.60 28.76
CA PRO A 6 -27.03 -10.34 29.58
C PRO A 6 -27.18 -8.94 30.14
N ALA A 7 -27.26 -8.83 31.47
CA ALA A 7 -27.23 -7.57 32.18
C ALA A 7 -25.95 -6.81 31.81
N ILE A 8 -26.04 -5.82 30.92
CA ILE A 8 -25.06 -4.77 30.79
C ILE A 8 -25.20 -3.95 32.06
N ALA A 9 -24.39 -4.29 33.07
CA ALA A 9 -24.29 -3.52 34.29
C ALA A 9 -24.02 -2.06 33.90
N SER A 10 -24.82 -1.16 34.43
CA SER A 10 -24.73 0.28 34.21
C SER A 10 -23.30 0.76 34.48
N LEU A 11 -22.57 1.11 33.42
CA LEU A 11 -21.28 1.78 33.50
C LEU A 11 -21.50 3.22 34.00
N GLN A 12 -21.71 3.37 35.30
CA GLN A 12 -21.98 4.67 35.93
C GLN A 12 -20.74 5.33 36.54
N ASP A 13 -19.53 4.82 36.29
CA ASP A 13 -18.29 5.45 36.77
C ASP A 13 -17.46 5.99 35.59
N GLY A 14 -17.30 7.32 35.51
CA GLY A 14 -16.45 7.97 34.51
C GLY A 14 -14.99 7.46 34.55
N LYS A 15 -14.51 6.90 35.67
CA LYS A 15 -13.25 6.21 35.80
C LYS A 15 -13.18 4.93 34.97
N THR A 16 -14.23 4.11 35.00
CA THR A 16 -14.29 2.83 34.28
C THR A 16 -14.28 3.06 32.76
N LEU A 17 -14.95 4.11 32.26
CA LEU A 17 -14.93 4.48 30.85
C LEU A 17 -13.55 4.98 30.41
N SER A 18 -12.85 5.75 31.25
CA SER A 18 -11.50 6.23 30.94
C SER A 18 -10.48 5.08 30.93
N GLU A 19 -10.60 4.12 31.85
CA GLU A 19 -9.75 2.93 31.89
C GLU A 19 -9.96 2.02 30.68
N LEU A 20 -11.21 1.80 30.26
CA LEU A 20 -11.54 1.03 29.05
C LEU A 20 -10.99 1.69 27.79
N ARG A 21 -11.04 3.03 27.71
CA ARG A 21 -10.47 3.78 26.60
C ARG A 21 -8.95 3.63 26.55
N ILE A 22 -8.27 3.74 27.69
CA ILE A 22 -6.80 3.52 27.79
C ILE A 22 -6.44 2.10 27.36
N LEU A 23 -7.19 1.08 27.80
CA LEU A 23 -6.95 -0.30 27.40
C LEU A 23 -7.17 -0.52 25.88
N ALA A 24 -8.20 0.08 25.31
CA ALA A 24 -8.45 0.05 23.88
C ALA A 24 -7.28 0.69 23.11
N ASP A 25 -6.86 1.90 23.50
CA ASP A 25 -5.74 2.60 22.87
C ASP A 25 -4.43 1.81 22.95
N GLN A 26 -4.18 1.14 24.09
CA GLN A 26 -3.02 0.25 24.24
C GLN A 26 -3.13 -0.98 23.33
N ALA A 27 -4.33 -1.57 23.20
CA ALA A 27 -4.54 -2.72 22.33
C ALA A 27 -4.30 -2.34 20.86
N PHE A 28 -4.86 -1.21 20.41
CA PHE A 28 -4.64 -0.69 19.06
C PHE A 28 -3.17 -0.35 18.81
N SER A 29 -2.50 0.34 19.75
CA SER A 29 -1.09 0.71 19.64
C SER A 29 -0.17 -0.51 19.56
N ARG A 30 -0.39 -1.53 20.40
CA ARG A 30 0.38 -2.78 20.35
C ARG A 30 0.11 -3.57 19.08
N THR A 31 -1.13 -3.58 18.60
CA THR A 31 -1.53 -4.28 17.39
C THR A 31 -0.92 -3.63 16.15
N ALA A 32 -1.00 -2.31 16.05
CA ALA A 32 -0.41 -1.53 14.96
C ALA A 32 1.12 -1.47 15.03
N GLY A 33 1.71 -1.58 16.23
CA GLY A 33 3.12 -1.28 16.47
C GLY A 33 3.43 0.22 16.42
N ALA A 34 2.41 1.08 16.62
CA ALA A 34 2.52 2.53 16.50
C ALA A 34 1.68 3.24 17.58
N PRO A 35 2.23 4.27 18.26
CA PRO A 35 1.50 5.02 19.27
C PRO A 35 0.40 5.89 18.65
N LEU A 36 -0.62 6.24 19.45
CA LEU A 36 -1.59 7.24 19.10
C LEU A 36 -1.02 8.63 19.43
N ILE A 37 -0.98 9.53 18.45
CA ILE A 37 -0.42 10.87 18.55
C ILE A 37 -1.54 11.88 18.35
N SER A 38 -1.83 12.67 19.36
CA SER A 38 -2.84 13.72 19.32
C SER A 38 -2.26 15.07 18.87
N GLY A 39 -3.12 16.03 18.59
CA GLY A 39 -2.70 17.40 18.28
C GLY A 39 -2.43 17.65 16.79
N ASN A 40 -2.88 16.75 15.90
CA ASN A 40 -2.65 16.91 14.47
C ASN A 40 -3.84 17.56 13.78
N LYS A 41 -3.54 18.32 12.73
CA LYS A 41 -4.48 18.79 11.72
C LYS A 41 -4.28 17.95 10.48
N VAL A 42 -5.37 17.45 9.90
CA VAL A 42 -5.34 16.61 8.70
C VAL A 42 -6.22 17.20 7.60
N ARG A 43 -5.85 16.90 6.34
CA ARG A 43 -6.64 17.22 5.15
C ARG A 43 -6.63 16.02 4.22
N LEU A 44 -7.81 15.57 3.81
CA LEU A 44 -7.97 14.56 2.77
C LEU A 44 -7.59 15.17 1.41
N LEU A 45 -6.86 14.45 0.60
CA LEU A 45 -6.44 14.86 -0.75
C LEU A 45 -6.86 13.78 -1.75
N ARG A 46 -7.70 14.18 -2.70
CA ARG A 46 -8.21 13.30 -3.76
C ARG A 46 -7.33 13.40 -4.99
N ASP A 47 -6.96 12.26 -5.54
CA ASP A 47 -6.24 12.12 -6.81
C ASP A 47 -4.99 13.01 -6.94
N ALA A 48 -4.32 12.97 -8.07
CA ALA A 48 -3.18 13.84 -8.33
C ALA A 48 -3.58 15.32 -8.45
N THR A 49 -4.83 15.61 -8.77
CA THR A 49 -5.35 16.97 -8.92
C THR A 49 -5.28 17.80 -7.65
N GLU A 50 -5.40 17.16 -6.48
CA GLU A 50 -5.24 17.82 -5.18
C GLU A 50 -3.87 17.53 -4.55
N ASN A 51 -3.34 16.31 -4.72
CA ASN A 51 -2.08 15.90 -4.11
C ASN A 51 -0.87 16.63 -4.72
N TYR A 52 -0.73 16.65 -6.05
CA TYR A 52 0.48 17.22 -6.67
C TYR A 52 0.64 18.72 -6.46
N PRO A 53 -0.39 19.57 -6.59
CA PRO A 53 -0.28 20.98 -6.21
C PRO A 53 0.16 21.14 -4.75
N ALA A 54 -0.48 20.45 -3.81
CA ALA A 54 -0.15 20.52 -2.39
C ALA A 54 1.30 20.10 -2.10
N TRP A 55 1.80 19.04 -2.76
CA TRP A 55 3.18 18.59 -2.61
C TRP A 55 4.17 19.60 -3.20
N LEU A 56 3.90 20.10 -4.40
CA LEU A 56 4.75 21.08 -5.06
C LEU A 56 4.81 22.39 -4.28
N ASP A 57 3.70 22.82 -3.68
CA ASP A 57 3.66 24.02 -2.85
C ASP A 57 4.45 23.83 -1.55
N ALA A 58 4.34 22.66 -0.91
CA ALA A 58 5.16 22.33 0.26
C ALA A 58 6.67 22.28 -0.10
N ILE A 59 7.02 21.65 -1.24
CA ILE A 59 8.41 21.64 -1.72
C ILE A 59 8.92 23.04 -1.96
N ARG A 60 8.16 23.91 -2.65
CA ARG A 60 8.57 25.29 -2.96
C ARG A 60 8.73 26.17 -1.72
N SER A 61 7.94 25.91 -0.68
CA SER A 61 7.99 26.66 0.58
C SER A 61 9.05 26.18 1.58
N ALA A 62 9.70 25.04 1.31
CA ALA A 62 10.68 24.44 2.20
C ALA A 62 11.85 25.38 2.50
N GLN A 63 12.26 25.43 3.78
CA GLN A 63 13.34 26.30 4.26
C GLN A 63 14.54 25.52 4.81
N ARG A 64 14.33 24.30 5.31
CA ARG A 64 15.36 23.51 5.99
C ARG A 64 15.63 22.18 5.30
N HIS A 65 14.61 21.34 5.17
CA HIS A 65 14.77 20.02 4.59
C HIS A 65 13.51 19.51 3.89
N ILE A 66 13.73 18.66 2.90
CA ILE A 66 12.71 17.89 2.18
C ILE A 66 13.11 16.44 2.21
N TYR A 67 12.25 15.57 2.75
CA TYR A 67 12.38 14.11 2.69
C TYR A 67 11.29 13.55 1.78
N PHE A 68 11.71 13.03 0.64
CA PHE A 68 10.81 12.50 -0.38
C PHE A 68 11.11 11.03 -0.67
N GLU A 69 10.16 10.16 -0.40
CA GLU A 69 10.24 8.71 -0.59
C GLU A 69 9.09 8.29 -1.50
N ASN A 70 9.39 7.68 -2.64
CA ASN A 70 8.36 7.29 -3.58
C ASN A 70 8.72 6.01 -4.34
N TYR A 71 7.76 5.10 -4.46
CA TYR A 71 7.95 3.81 -5.12
C TYR A 71 8.25 3.94 -6.61
N ILE A 72 7.44 4.76 -7.34
CA ILE A 72 7.60 5.00 -8.76
C ILE A 72 7.72 6.50 -9.01
N ILE A 73 8.80 6.89 -9.70
CA ILE A 73 8.94 8.24 -10.24
C ILE A 73 9.19 8.11 -11.74
N HIS A 74 8.32 8.70 -12.54
CA HIS A 74 8.50 8.79 -13.98
C HIS A 74 9.38 9.99 -14.35
N SER A 75 10.15 9.88 -15.42
CA SER A 75 10.88 11.01 -16.01
C SER A 75 10.06 11.77 -17.06
N ASP A 76 8.72 11.63 -17.00
CA ASP A 76 7.78 12.37 -17.84
C ASP A 76 7.67 13.85 -17.40
N ASP A 77 6.77 14.59 -18.02
CA ASP A 77 6.57 16.01 -17.72
C ASP A 77 6.13 16.29 -16.29
N ILE A 78 5.39 15.37 -15.66
CA ILE A 78 5.04 15.46 -14.24
C ILE A 78 6.28 15.26 -13.38
N GLY A 79 7.08 14.19 -13.60
CA GLY A 79 8.33 13.98 -12.89
C GLY A 79 9.34 15.11 -13.09
N GLN A 80 9.37 15.75 -14.27
CA GLN A 80 10.21 16.92 -14.51
C GLN A 80 9.78 18.15 -13.69
N GLN A 81 8.48 18.34 -13.44
CA GLN A 81 8.00 19.41 -12.55
C GLN A 81 8.51 19.21 -11.12
N PHE A 82 8.41 17.96 -10.59
CA PHE A 82 8.96 17.62 -9.28
C PHE A 82 10.49 17.78 -9.23
N ALA A 83 11.18 17.25 -10.23
CA ALA A 83 12.65 17.37 -10.32
C ALA A 83 13.09 18.83 -10.34
N THR A 84 12.39 19.69 -11.07
CA THR A 84 12.67 21.13 -11.13
C THR A 84 12.47 21.80 -9.76
N ALA A 85 11.38 21.52 -9.07
CA ALA A 85 11.09 22.09 -7.75
C ALA A 85 12.10 21.64 -6.70
N LEU A 86 12.42 20.35 -6.62
CA LEU A 86 13.42 19.79 -5.71
C LEU A 86 14.82 20.36 -5.98
N SER A 87 15.20 20.44 -7.26
CA SER A 87 16.50 21.01 -7.68
C SER A 87 16.63 22.49 -7.34
N ALA A 88 15.54 23.27 -7.47
CA ALA A 88 15.54 24.68 -7.09
C ALA A 88 15.82 24.84 -5.60
N ARG A 89 15.12 24.11 -4.74
CA ARG A 89 15.35 24.17 -3.28
C ARG A 89 16.75 23.70 -2.89
N ALA A 90 17.26 22.62 -3.50
CA ALA A 90 18.63 22.16 -3.22
C ALA A 90 19.69 23.21 -3.56
N ARG A 91 19.54 23.93 -4.69
CA ARG A 91 20.46 25.04 -5.07
C ARG A 91 20.37 26.23 -4.11
N GLU A 92 19.25 26.41 -3.45
CA GLU A 92 19.06 27.46 -2.43
C GLU A 92 19.52 27.04 -1.03
N GLY A 93 20.13 25.83 -0.91
CA GLY A 93 20.72 25.35 0.33
C GLY A 93 19.77 24.52 1.21
N VAL A 94 18.56 24.23 0.76
CA VAL A 94 17.66 23.30 1.45
C VAL A 94 18.21 21.88 1.33
N CYS A 95 18.22 21.12 2.44
CA CYS A 95 18.65 19.73 2.45
C CYS A 95 17.57 18.85 1.79
N VAL A 96 17.78 18.39 0.55
CA VAL A 96 16.82 17.58 -0.19
C VAL A 96 17.29 16.16 -0.29
N ARG A 97 16.54 15.22 0.30
CA ARG A 97 16.80 13.78 0.26
C ARG A 97 15.65 13.04 -0.41
N LEU A 98 15.99 12.24 -1.42
CA LEU A 98 15.05 11.47 -2.21
C LEU A 98 15.40 9.98 -2.17
N ILE A 99 14.41 9.15 -1.86
CA ILE A 99 14.45 7.69 -1.98
C ILE A 99 13.52 7.27 -3.12
N TYR A 100 14.02 6.39 -3.99
CA TYR A 100 13.19 5.69 -4.96
C TYR A 100 13.46 4.18 -4.93
N ASP A 101 12.44 3.39 -5.21
CA ASP A 101 12.61 1.93 -5.34
C ASP A 101 13.18 1.59 -6.72
N TRP A 102 14.24 0.75 -6.75
CA TRP A 102 14.86 0.35 -8.00
C TRP A 102 13.88 -0.29 -8.97
N PHE A 103 13.06 -1.21 -8.47
CA PHE A 103 12.15 -1.99 -9.28
C PHE A 103 10.92 -1.18 -9.74
N GLY A 104 10.42 -0.32 -8.89
CA GLY A 104 9.32 0.59 -9.23
C GLY A 104 9.72 1.60 -10.31
N SER A 105 10.98 2.06 -10.27
CA SER A 105 11.46 3.13 -11.15
C SER A 105 12.44 2.66 -12.24
N PHE A 106 12.64 1.35 -12.41
CA PHE A 106 13.64 0.78 -13.31
C PHE A 106 13.51 1.21 -14.77
N ASP A 107 12.29 1.24 -15.31
CA ASP A 107 12.00 1.57 -16.70
C ASP A 107 11.22 2.89 -16.87
N THR A 108 10.95 3.60 -15.76
CA THR A 108 10.13 4.82 -15.75
C THR A 108 10.97 6.09 -15.65
N ALA A 109 12.19 6.00 -15.14
CA ALA A 109 13.10 7.14 -15.04
C ALA A 109 14.51 6.79 -15.54
N SER A 110 15.04 7.63 -16.42
CA SER A 110 16.35 7.43 -17.04
C SER A 110 17.50 7.71 -16.08
N TYR A 111 18.68 7.14 -16.36
CA TYR A 111 19.91 7.49 -15.63
C TYR A 111 20.18 9.01 -15.64
N HIS A 112 19.90 9.69 -16.75
CA HIS A 112 20.08 11.15 -16.88
C HIS A 112 19.20 11.94 -15.93
N PHE A 113 17.96 11.52 -15.71
CA PHE A 113 17.04 12.11 -14.76
C PHE A 113 17.63 12.10 -13.35
N TRP A 114 18.08 10.95 -12.87
CA TRP A 114 18.70 10.81 -11.55
C TRP A 114 20.03 11.56 -11.44
N LYS A 115 20.84 11.58 -12.51
CA LYS A 115 22.09 12.32 -12.56
C LYS A 115 21.85 13.83 -12.46
N SER A 116 20.86 14.35 -13.16
CA SER A 116 20.50 15.78 -13.10
C SER A 116 20.09 16.23 -11.69
N LEU A 117 19.28 15.44 -10.99
CA LEU A 117 18.91 15.68 -9.60
C LEU A 117 20.15 15.76 -8.69
N ARG A 118 21.05 14.76 -8.79
CA ARG A 118 22.28 14.75 -7.98
C ARG A 118 23.19 15.94 -8.29
N GLN A 119 23.31 16.34 -9.55
CA GLN A 119 24.10 17.50 -9.96
C GLN A 119 23.53 18.82 -9.44
N SER A 120 22.24 18.89 -9.13
CA SER A 120 21.62 20.06 -8.53
C SER A 120 21.70 20.10 -6.99
N GLY A 121 22.35 19.12 -6.37
CA GLY A 121 22.52 19.06 -4.92
C GLY A 121 21.50 18.18 -4.19
N VAL A 122 20.59 17.52 -4.92
CA VAL A 122 19.65 16.55 -4.32
C VAL A 122 20.38 15.26 -3.96
N GLU A 123 20.32 14.82 -2.71
CA GLU A 123 20.82 13.52 -2.28
C GLU A 123 19.81 12.43 -2.69
N VAL A 124 20.20 11.58 -3.65
CA VAL A 124 19.31 10.53 -4.20
C VAL A 124 19.83 9.14 -3.86
N ARG A 125 19.03 8.34 -3.16
CA ARG A 125 19.29 6.91 -2.88
C ARG A 125 18.31 6.00 -3.59
N CYS A 126 18.84 4.88 -4.08
CA CYS A 126 18.07 3.82 -4.75
C CYS A 126 17.87 2.66 -3.77
N PHE A 127 16.62 2.31 -3.48
CA PHE A 127 16.31 1.18 -2.61
C PHE A 127 16.40 -0.15 -3.36
N ASN A 128 17.05 -1.12 -2.77
CA ASN A 128 17.19 -2.52 -3.21
C ASN A 128 17.48 -2.70 -4.72
N PRO A 129 18.53 -2.09 -5.29
CA PRO A 129 18.99 -2.46 -6.59
C PRO A 129 19.53 -3.91 -6.57
N PRO A 130 19.51 -4.65 -7.70
CA PRO A 130 20.09 -5.98 -7.79
C PRO A 130 21.55 -6.00 -7.33
N ARG A 131 21.87 -6.94 -6.45
CA ARG A 131 23.22 -7.06 -5.87
C ARG A 131 23.65 -8.51 -5.87
N LEU A 132 24.92 -8.76 -6.20
CA LEU A 132 25.50 -10.10 -6.21
C LEU A 132 25.57 -10.74 -4.80
N ASP A 133 25.68 -9.91 -3.75
CA ASP A 133 25.74 -10.36 -2.36
C ASP A 133 24.36 -10.53 -1.71
N SER A 134 23.29 -10.20 -2.41
CA SER A 134 21.89 -10.35 -1.94
C SER A 134 20.96 -10.68 -3.12
N PRO A 135 21.03 -11.91 -3.66
CA PRO A 135 20.32 -12.28 -4.90
C PRO A 135 18.80 -12.20 -4.81
N PHE A 136 18.23 -12.25 -3.61
CA PHE A 136 16.79 -12.10 -3.36
C PHE A 136 16.41 -10.81 -2.59
N GLY A 137 17.38 -9.97 -2.27
CA GLY A 137 17.13 -8.70 -1.57
C GLY A 137 16.19 -7.79 -2.32
N TRP A 138 16.23 -7.83 -3.65
CA TRP A 138 15.34 -7.06 -4.54
C TRP A 138 13.86 -7.49 -4.50
N VAL A 139 13.49 -8.57 -3.85
CA VAL A 139 12.09 -9.02 -3.71
C VAL A 139 11.30 -8.13 -2.75
N SER A 140 11.92 -7.65 -1.69
CA SER A 140 11.32 -6.66 -0.79
C SER A 140 11.34 -5.28 -1.43
N ARG A 141 10.18 -4.59 -1.44
CA ARG A 141 10.00 -3.28 -2.09
C ARG A 141 9.80 -2.19 -1.06
N ASP A 142 10.36 -1.02 -1.36
CA ASP A 142 9.93 0.21 -0.73
C ASP A 142 8.69 0.73 -1.47
N HIS A 143 7.53 0.39 -0.91
CA HIS A 143 6.26 0.75 -1.53
C HIS A 143 5.63 2.01 -0.92
N ARG A 144 6.37 2.73 -0.08
CA ARG A 144 5.95 3.99 0.53
C ARG A 144 5.85 5.10 -0.51
N LYS A 145 4.98 6.07 -0.25
CA LYS A 145 4.83 7.30 -1.00
C LYS A 145 4.61 8.41 0.01
N VAL A 146 5.70 9.07 0.35
CA VAL A 146 5.79 9.99 1.48
C VAL A 146 6.55 11.25 1.08
N LEU A 147 6.05 12.40 1.48
CA LEU A 147 6.78 13.67 1.45
C LEU A 147 6.68 14.31 2.83
N ALA A 148 7.80 14.67 3.43
CA ALA A 148 7.85 15.45 4.67
C ALA A 148 8.74 16.69 4.47
N VAL A 149 8.28 17.83 4.98
CA VAL A 149 8.94 19.11 4.79
C VAL A 149 9.03 19.84 6.13
N ASP A 150 10.26 20.19 6.49
CA ASP A 150 10.61 21.09 7.60
C ASP A 150 10.08 20.67 8.98
N SER A 151 9.77 19.41 9.20
CA SER A 151 9.07 18.86 10.37
C SER A 151 7.71 19.55 10.63
N HIS A 152 7.15 20.19 9.62
CA HIS A 152 5.93 20.97 9.70
C HIS A 152 4.75 20.30 9.00
N VAL A 153 4.95 19.75 7.82
CA VAL A 153 3.93 19.10 7.02
C VAL A 153 4.43 17.79 6.46
N ALA A 154 3.58 16.78 6.46
CA ALA A 154 3.84 15.52 5.78
C ALA A 154 2.64 15.09 4.93
N PHE A 155 2.92 14.32 3.90
CA PHE A 155 1.94 13.68 3.02
C PHE A 155 2.20 12.19 3.00
N VAL A 156 1.16 11.39 3.23
CA VAL A 156 1.19 9.93 3.09
C VAL A 156 0.07 9.54 2.14
N THR A 157 0.36 8.68 1.17
CA THR A 157 -0.55 8.53 0.03
C THR A 157 -0.40 7.20 -0.70
N GLY A 158 -1.37 6.88 -1.56
CA GLY A 158 -1.28 5.80 -2.55
C GLY A 158 -0.57 6.21 -3.84
N LEU A 159 -0.45 7.52 -4.11
CA LEU A 159 0.02 8.06 -5.39
C LEU A 159 1.53 7.91 -5.59
N CYS A 160 1.92 7.55 -6.80
CA CYS A 160 3.29 7.74 -7.28
C CYS A 160 3.38 8.99 -8.17
N VAL A 161 4.60 9.35 -8.61
CA VAL A 161 4.82 10.54 -9.46
C VAL A 161 4.84 10.15 -10.92
N GLY A 162 3.88 10.63 -11.69
CA GLY A 162 3.83 10.40 -13.13
C GLY A 162 2.47 10.69 -13.75
N ARG A 163 2.45 10.76 -15.07
CA ARG A 163 1.28 11.10 -15.87
C ARG A 163 0.11 10.12 -15.68
N SER A 164 0.37 8.86 -15.39
CA SER A 164 -0.70 7.88 -15.14
C SER A 164 -1.63 8.30 -14.01
N TRP A 165 -1.06 8.88 -12.94
CA TRP A 165 -1.84 9.41 -11.81
C TRP A 165 -2.44 10.78 -12.12
N ALA A 166 -1.72 11.63 -12.86
CA ALA A 166 -2.19 12.98 -13.20
C ALA A 166 -3.32 12.97 -14.23
N GLY A 167 -3.38 11.96 -15.10
CA GLY A 167 -4.21 11.97 -16.28
C GLY A 167 -3.70 12.98 -17.33
N ASP A 168 -4.53 13.26 -18.32
CA ASP A 168 -4.26 14.26 -19.36
C ASP A 168 -5.58 14.94 -19.75
N PRO A 169 -5.97 16.02 -19.07
CA PRO A 169 -7.24 16.71 -19.35
C PRO A 169 -7.35 17.24 -20.78
N ALA A 170 -6.22 17.62 -21.40
CA ALA A 170 -6.21 18.10 -22.79
C ALA A 170 -6.58 16.99 -23.78
N ARG A 171 -6.38 15.75 -23.43
CA ARG A 171 -6.73 14.55 -24.21
C ARG A 171 -7.98 13.83 -23.69
N GLY A 172 -8.66 14.39 -22.69
CA GLY A 172 -9.82 13.77 -22.05
C GLY A 172 -9.49 12.50 -21.27
N ILE A 173 -8.24 12.36 -20.78
CA ILE A 173 -7.81 11.22 -19.96
C ILE A 173 -7.93 11.60 -18.48
N GLU A 174 -8.85 10.95 -17.77
CA GLU A 174 -9.04 11.14 -16.35
C GLU A 174 -7.79 10.69 -15.55
N PRO A 175 -7.50 11.31 -14.39
CA PRO A 175 -6.48 10.81 -13.46
C PRO A 175 -6.87 9.42 -12.92
N TRP A 176 -5.89 8.67 -12.46
CA TRP A 176 -6.18 7.51 -11.62
C TRP A 176 -6.81 7.96 -10.32
N ARG A 177 -7.85 7.24 -9.89
CA ARG A 177 -8.49 7.50 -8.62
C ARG A 177 -7.60 6.99 -7.48
N ASP A 178 -7.06 7.91 -6.70
CA ASP A 178 -6.18 7.60 -5.58
C ASP A 178 -6.45 8.57 -4.41
N THR A 179 -5.81 8.34 -3.26
CA THR A 179 -6.09 9.12 -2.06
C THR A 179 -4.80 9.37 -1.29
N GLY A 180 -4.64 10.60 -0.81
CA GLY A 180 -3.58 11.01 0.10
C GLY A 180 -4.15 11.73 1.32
N ILE A 181 -3.32 11.87 2.33
CA ILE A 181 -3.57 12.66 3.53
C ILE A 181 -2.40 13.60 3.77
N GLN A 182 -2.71 14.89 3.98
CA GLN A 182 -1.79 15.89 4.49
C GLN A 182 -1.91 15.93 6.01
N ILE A 183 -0.78 16.02 6.70
CA ILE A 183 -0.68 16.05 8.16
C ILE A 183 0.16 17.25 8.54
N GLU A 184 -0.33 18.05 9.47
CA GLU A 184 0.42 19.10 10.18
C GLU A 184 0.36 18.77 11.68
N GLY A 185 1.48 18.83 12.39
CA GLY A 185 1.53 18.56 13.83
C GLY A 185 2.51 17.47 14.25
N PRO A 186 2.41 16.96 15.48
CA PRO A 186 3.42 16.08 16.07
C PRO A 186 3.71 14.80 15.31
N ALA A 187 2.71 14.24 14.62
CA ALA A 187 2.88 13.01 13.86
C ALA A 187 3.81 13.14 12.64
N VAL A 188 4.11 14.35 12.17
CA VAL A 188 5.09 14.57 11.10
C VAL A 188 6.46 14.04 11.49
N ILE A 189 6.83 14.12 12.76
CA ILE A 189 8.11 13.61 13.28
C ILE A 189 8.23 12.10 13.09
N GLU A 190 7.17 11.35 13.34
CA GLU A 190 7.16 9.88 13.11
C GLU A 190 7.34 9.52 11.62
N VAL A 191 6.77 10.34 10.72
CA VAL A 191 6.98 10.19 9.28
C VAL A 191 8.45 10.41 8.93
N GLU A 192 9.07 11.47 9.46
CA GLU A 192 10.50 11.79 9.24
C GLU A 192 11.42 10.74 9.86
N GLN A 193 11.13 10.25 11.07
CA GLN A 193 11.91 9.18 11.72
C GLN A 193 11.85 7.87 10.93
N SER A 194 10.69 7.57 10.36
CA SER A 194 10.52 6.40 9.49
C SER A 194 11.33 6.54 8.20
N PHE A 195 11.34 7.74 7.58
CA PHE A 195 12.21 8.06 6.45
C PHE A 195 13.69 7.92 6.81
N ALA A 196 14.11 8.46 7.96
CA ALA A 196 15.48 8.39 8.44
C ALA A 196 15.95 6.94 8.67
N THR A 197 15.07 6.10 9.18
CA THR A 197 15.32 4.66 9.35
C THR A 197 15.59 3.99 8.00
N MET A 198 14.77 4.28 6.99
CA MET A 198 14.95 3.77 5.64
C MET A 198 16.24 4.31 5.02
N TRP A 199 16.49 5.60 5.17
CA TRP A 199 17.70 6.28 4.68
C TRP A 199 18.98 5.67 5.26
N ALA A 200 19.01 5.42 6.58
CA ALA A 200 20.15 4.80 7.27
C ALA A 200 20.41 3.36 6.81
N GLY A 201 19.38 2.63 6.44
CA GLY A 201 19.53 1.27 5.88
C GLY A 201 20.26 1.21 4.54
N MET A 202 20.37 2.33 3.83
CA MET A 202 21.00 2.44 2.52
C MET A 202 22.37 3.14 2.54
N GLY A 203 22.85 3.60 3.66
CA GLY A 203 24.14 4.31 3.77
C GLY A 203 24.29 5.10 5.06
N SER A 204 25.03 6.22 5.02
CA SER A 204 25.22 7.06 6.21
C SER A 204 23.87 7.57 6.72
N PRO A 205 23.61 7.51 8.04
CA PRO A 205 22.38 8.03 8.63
C PRO A 205 22.27 9.56 8.46
N ILE A 206 21.06 10.07 8.67
CA ILE A 206 20.83 11.50 8.85
C ILE A 206 21.50 11.94 10.15
N SER A 207 22.09 13.15 10.16
CA SER A 207 22.81 13.63 11.32
C SER A 207 21.89 13.79 12.55
N PRO A 208 22.37 13.42 13.76
CA PRO A 208 21.60 13.67 14.97
C PRO A 208 21.23 15.16 15.09
N GLY A 209 19.96 15.45 15.37
CA GLY A 209 19.45 16.81 15.51
C GLY A 209 18.86 17.44 14.23
N GLU A 210 19.00 16.81 13.05
CA GLU A 210 18.28 17.26 11.86
C GLU A 210 16.77 16.95 11.95
N ILE A 211 16.41 15.85 12.59
CA ILE A 211 15.01 15.47 12.83
C ILE A 211 14.66 15.85 14.27
N LEU A 212 13.56 16.58 14.42
CA LEU A 212 13.03 16.91 15.74
C LEU A 212 12.65 15.63 16.49
N GLN A 213 12.73 15.68 17.80
CA GLN A 213 12.19 14.61 18.65
C GLN A 213 10.78 14.99 19.11
N LEU A 214 9.94 13.98 19.35
CA LEU A 214 8.60 14.15 19.95
C LEU A 214 8.75 14.59 21.39
N ASP A 215 9.10 15.86 21.61
CA ASP A 215 9.12 16.48 22.90
C ASP A 215 8.10 17.63 23.00
N LYS A 216 8.10 18.32 24.15
CA LYS A 216 7.00 19.18 24.58
C LYS A 216 6.74 20.43 23.71
N ASP A 217 7.63 20.76 22.78
CA ASP A 217 7.61 22.02 22.04
C ASP A 217 7.12 21.88 20.58
N VAL A 218 6.59 20.69 20.21
CA VAL A 218 6.06 20.49 18.85
C VAL A 218 4.68 21.14 18.75
N PRO A 219 4.44 22.01 17.75
CA PRO A 219 3.14 22.62 17.55
C PRO A 219 2.03 21.58 17.37
N ALA A 220 0.92 21.79 18.06
CA ALA A 220 -0.28 20.97 17.94
C ALA A 220 -1.41 21.79 17.28
N PRO A 221 -1.41 21.91 15.93
CA PRO A 221 -2.29 22.81 15.19
C PRO A 221 -3.73 22.33 15.09
N GLY A 222 -4.02 21.11 15.58
CA GLY A 222 -5.36 20.48 15.48
C GLY A 222 -5.67 19.61 16.68
N ASP A 223 -6.73 18.85 16.55
CA ASP A 223 -7.27 17.97 17.58
C ASP A 223 -7.35 16.49 17.14
N VAL A 224 -6.92 16.17 15.92
CA VAL A 224 -6.97 14.80 15.39
C VAL A 224 -5.91 13.93 16.05
N ALA A 225 -6.35 12.77 16.55
CA ALA A 225 -5.49 11.71 17.04
C ALA A 225 -5.26 10.69 15.92
N LEU A 226 -4.01 10.38 15.61
CA LEU A 226 -3.65 9.45 14.55
C LEU A 226 -2.41 8.62 14.89
N ARG A 227 -2.21 7.53 14.13
CA ARG A 227 -1.02 6.68 14.17
C ARG A 227 -0.33 6.69 12.80
N ILE A 228 0.98 6.73 12.80
CA ILE A 228 1.80 6.45 11.61
C ILE A 228 2.22 4.98 11.68
N VAL A 229 1.60 4.14 10.87
CA VAL A 229 1.90 2.70 10.83
C VAL A 229 2.93 2.44 9.74
N ALA A 230 4.19 2.54 10.11
CA ALA A 230 5.33 2.26 9.23
C ALA A 230 5.63 0.75 9.25
N THR A 231 5.04 0.02 8.32
CA THR A 231 5.27 -1.43 8.20
C THR A 231 6.64 -1.70 7.58
N ILE A 232 7.38 -2.62 8.19
CA ILE A 232 8.60 -3.20 7.62
C ILE A 232 8.36 -4.69 7.35
N PRO A 233 9.13 -5.34 6.45
CA PRO A 233 8.97 -6.76 6.18
C PRO A 233 8.92 -7.62 7.44
N ASN A 234 7.95 -8.54 7.49
CA ASN A 234 7.66 -9.46 8.60
C ASN A 234 7.02 -8.85 9.86
N MET A 235 6.64 -7.56 9.87
CA MET A 235 6.00 -6.96 11.05
C MET A 235 4.47 -6.89 11.00
N ALA A 236 3.84 -6.95 9.84
CA ALA A 236 2.39 -7.07 9.62
C ALA A 236 1.48 -6.14 10.47
N GLY A 237 1.94 -4.92 10.79
CA GLY A 237 1.21 -3.99 11.67
C GLY A 237 -0.19 -3.64 11.15
N VAL A 238 -0.28 -3.20 9.89
CA VAL A 238 -1.55 -2.87 9.23
C VAL A 238 -2.46 -4.11 9.12
N TYR A 239 -1.90 -5.28 8.77
CA TYR A 239 -2.68 -6.51 8.69
C TYR A 239 -3.38 -6.89 10.00
N ARG A 240 -2.63 -6.82 11.13
CA ARG A 240 -3.21 -7.09 12.45
C ARG A 240 -4.24 -6.04 12.85
N LEU A 241 -3.99 -4.78 12.50
CA LEU A 241 -4.92 -3.69 12.77
C LEU A 241 -6.22 -3.85 11.96
N ASP A 242 -6.13 -4.16 10.66
CA ASP A 242 -7.30 -4.42 9.81
C ASP A 242 -8.12 -5.62 10.32
N GLN A 243 -7.46 -6.67 10.84
CA GLN A 243 -8.15 -7.80 11.49
C GLN A 243 -8.85 -7.38 12.79
N LEU A 244 -8.20 -6.54 13.60
CA LEU A 244 -8.81 -6.03 14.83
C LEU A 244 -10.04 -5.17 14.51
N ILE A 245 -9.94 -4.28 13.52
CA ILE A 245 -11.07 -3.47 13.05
C ILE A 245 -12.21 -4.37 12.56
N ALA A 246 -11.91 -5.41 11.78
CA ALA A 246 -12.94 -6.36 11.35
C ALA A 246 -13.63 -7.08 12.53
N ALA A 247 -12.93 -7.29 13.64
CA ALA A 247 -13.48 -7.94 14.82
C ALA A 247 -14.28 -7.01 15.75
N VAL A 248 -14.03 -5.67 15.71
CA VAL A 248 -14.65 -4.74 16.67
C VAL A 248 -15.67 -3.80 16.04
N ALA A 249 -15.68 -3.63 14.73
CA ALA A 249 -16.64 -2.79 14.02
C ALA A 249 -18.07 -3.29 14.21
N ARG A 250 -19.01 -2.35 14.35
CA ARG A 250 -20.41 -2.64 14.67
C ARG A 250 -21.40 -2.26 13.58
N HIS A 251 -21.06 -1.29 12.73
CA HIS A 251 -22.01 -0.73 11.76
C HIS A 251 -21.49 -0.85 10.32
N SER A 252 -20.24 -0.48 10.08
CA SER A 252 -19.71 -0.41 8.73
C SER A 252 -18.20 -0.71 8.66
N ILE A 253 -17.76 -1.37 7.57
CA ILE A 253 -16.37 -1.51 7.17
C ILE A 253 -16.32 -1.32 5.66
N TRP A 254 -15.80 -0.17 5.20
CA TRP A 254 -15.71 0.14 3.77
C TRP A 254 -14.25 0.22 3.36
N LEU A 255 -13.88 -0.58 2.38
CA LEU A 255 -12.51 -0.82 1.95
C LEU A 255 -12.36 -0.46 0.48
N THR A 256 -11.28 0.24 0.14
CA THR A 256 -10.85 0.42 -1.26
C THR A 256 -9.46 -0.17 -1.45
N ASP A 257 -9.28 -1.01 -2.47
CA ASP A 257 -7.98 -1.62 -2.76
C ASP A 257 -7.82 -1.99 -4.23
N PRO A 258 -6.69 -1.62 -4.88
CA PRO A 258 -6.44 -1.92 -6.29
C PRO A 258 -6.08 -3.39 -6.54
N TYR A 259 -5.53 -4.08 -5.54
CA TYR A 259 -4.93 -5.41 -5.68
C TYR A 259 -5.36 -6.36 -4.57
N PHE A 260 -6.66 -6.37 -4.28
CA PHE A 260 -7.21 -7.20 -3.22
C PHE A 260 -6.97 -8.69 -3.47
N VAL A 261 -6.19 -9.30 -2.60
CA VAL A 261 -6.00 -10.75 -2.48
C VAL A 261 -5.91 -11.09 -0.99
N GLY A 262 -7.06 -11.11 -0.34
CA GLY A 262 -7.15 -11.35 1.10
C GLY A 262 -6.60 -12.74 1.49
N THR A 263 -5.87 -12.80 2.61
CA THR A 263 -5.55 -14.08 3.25
C THR A 263 -6.84 -14.76 3.73
N ALA A 264 -6.82 -16.08 3.91
CA ALA A 264 -7.98 -16.80 4.41
C ALA A 264 -8.49 -16.22 5.75
N ALA A 265 -7.58 -15.90 6.67
CA ALA A 265 -7.94 -15.32 7.97
C ALA A 265 -8.61 -13.95 7.83
N TYR A 266 -8.13 -13.07 6.94
CA TYR A 266 -8.73 -11.76 6.74
C TYR A 266 -10.09 -11.85 6.04
N VAL A 267 -10.22 -12.73 5.05
CA VAL A 267 -11.49 -13.00 4.36
C VAL A 267 -12.55 -13.53 5.34
N GLU A 268 -12.17 -14.47 6.22
CA GLU A 268 -13.10 -15.00 7.23
C GLU A 268 -13.48 -13.93 8.28
N ALA A 269 -12.56 -13.04 8.66
CA ALA A 269 -12.89 -11.91 9.55
C ALA A 269 -13.92 -10.95 8.92
N LEU A 270 -13.77 -10.59 7.65
CA LEU A 270 -14.74 -9.75 6.93
C LEU A 270 -16.11 -10.44 6.78
N LYS A 271 -16.11 -11.74 6.50
CA LYS A 271 -17.34 -12.54 6.42
C LYS A 271 -18.05 -12.65 7.77
N ALA A 272 -17.29 -12.84 8.85
CA ALA A 272 -17.85 -12.88 10.21
C ALA A 272 -18.51 -11.54 10.54
N ALA A 273 -17.84 -10.41 10.32
CA ALA A 273 -18.41 -9.08 10.50
C ALA A 273 -19.70 -8.90 9.69
N ALA A 274 -19.71 -9.27 8.40
CA ALA A 274 -20.91 -9.18 7.57
C ALA A 274 -22.03 -10.11 8.08
N GLY A 275 -21.68 -11.32 8.56
CA GLY A 275 -22.63 -12.26 9.18
C GLY A 275 -23.26 -11.73 10.48
N ASP A 276 -22.53 -10.92 11.22
CA ASP A 276 -23.00 -10.22 12.42
C ASP A 276 -23.81 -8.93 12.12
N GLY A 277 -24.03 -8.62 10.81
CA GLY A 277 -24.85 -7.49 10.38
C GLY A 277 -24.08 -6.19 10.11
N VAL A 278 -22.75 -6.21 10.13
CA VAL A 278 -21.93 -5.06 9.72
C VAL A 278 -22.00 -4.88 8.21
N ASP A 279 -22.22 -3.65 7.73
CA ASP A 279 -22.20 -3.30 6.30
C ASP A 279 -20.75 -3.31 5.78
N VAL A 280 -20.31 -4.46 5.28
CA VAL A 280 -18.95 -4.64 4.74
C VAL A 280 -18.96 -4.43 3.23
N ARG A 281 -18.24 -3.40 2.77
CA ARG A 281 -18.12 -3.06 1.34
C ARG A 281 -16.66 -3.07 0.90
N LEU A 282 -16.43 -3.60 -0.30
CA LEU A 282 -15.11 -3.63 -0.94
C LEU A 282 -15.22 -3.00 -2.33
N LEU A 283 -14.48 -1.91 -2.54
CA LEU A 283 -14.35 -1.23 -3.83
C LEU A 283 -13.01 -1.60 -4.47
N VAL A 284 -13.06 -2.11 -5.71
CA VAL A 284 -11.88 -2.57 -6.46
C VAL A 284 -11.91 -2.02 -7.89
N PRO A 285 -10.79 -1.97 -8.61
CA PRO A 285 -10.78 -1.53 -9.99
C PRO A 285 -11.42 -2.56 -10.91
N ARG A 286 -12.24 -2.10 -11.86
CA ARG A 286 -12.71 -2.91 -12.99
C ARG A 286 -11.63 -3.11 -14.05
N ALA A 287 -10.88 -2.04 -14.35
CA ALA A 287 -9.67 -2.06 -15.16
C ALA A 287 -8.45 -2.09 -14.23
N ASN A 288 -7.47 -2.94 -14.51
CA ASN A 288 -6.27 -3.06 -13.70
C ASN A 288 -5.03 -2.95 -14.61
N ASP A 289 -4.02 -2.20 -14.15
CA ASP A 289 -2.74 -2.03 -14.84
C ASP A 289 -1.94 -3.35 -14.93
N VAL A 290 -2.30 -4.33 -14.06
CA VAL A 290 -1.81 -5.71 -14.09
C VAL A 290 -2.95 -6.65 -14.51
N PRO A 291 -3.08 -7.03 -15.80
CA PRO A 291 -4.24 -7.78 -16.30
C PRO A 291 -4.53 -9.08 -15.54
N LEU A 292 -3.49 -9.79 -15.10
CA LEU A 292 -3.62 -11.03 -14.33
C LEU A 292 -4.26 -10.81 -12.96
N MET A 293 -4.02 -9.65 -12.34
CA MET A 293 -4.57 -9.32 -11.01
C MET A 293 -6.08 -9.28 -10.99
N ARG A 294 -6.71 -8.82 -12.08
CA ARG A 294 -8.17 -8.85 -12.20
C ARG A 294 -8.74 -10.27 -12.08
N ALA A 295 -8.11 -11.24 -12.74
CA ALA A 295 -8.56 -12.63 -12.67
C ALA A 295 -8.36 -13.22 -11.26
N VAL A 296 -7.23 -12.93 -10.63
CA VAL A 296 -6.88 -13.42 -9.28
C VAL A 296 -7.80 -12.80 -8.22
N SER A 297 -8.04 -11.49 -8.27
CA SER A 297 -8.96 -10.81 -7.35
C SER A 297 -10.38 -11.34 -7.48
N ARG A 298 -10.89 -11.48 -8.72
CA ARG A 298 -12.24 -12.00 -8.98
C ARG A 298 -12.45 -13.43 -8.53
N ALA A 299 -11.41 -14.28 -8.58
CA ALA A 299 -11.48 -15.63 -8.06
C ALA A 299 -11.79 -15.68 -6.55
N GLY A 300 -11.34 -14.65 -5.79
CA GLY A 300 -11.63 -14.51 -4.36
C GLY A 300 -13.01 -13.92 -4.02
N PHE A 301 -13.71 -13.29 -4.98
CA PHE A 301 -14.95 -12.54 -4.69
C PHE A 301 -16.10 -13.44 -4.26
N ARG A 302 -16.21 -14.64 -4.81
CA ARG A 302 -17.32 -15.54 -4.53
C ARG A 302 -17.48 -15.81 -3.03
N GLY A 303 -16.39 -16.18 -2.35
CA GLY A 303 -16.46 -16.47 -0.92
C GLY A 303 -16.86 -15.27 -0.06
N LEU A 304 -16.46 -14.06 -0.45
CA LEU A 304 -16.86 -12.82 0.19
C LEU A 304 -18.35 -12.53 -0.02
N LEU A 305 -18.84 -12.64 -1.27
CA LEU A 305 -20.24 -12.41 -1.61
C LEU A 305 -21.17 -13.44 -0.92
N GLU A 306 -20.78 -14.72 -0.86
CA GLU A 306 -21.49 -15.75 -0.12
C GLU A 306 -21.54 -15.48 1.39
N GLY A 307 -20.51 -14.78 1.92
CA GLY A 307 -20.43 -14.33 3.31
C GLY A 307 -21.13 -13.00 3.60
N GLY A 308 -21.82 -12.41 2.62
CA GLY A 308 -22.57 -11.15 2.81
C GLY A 308 -21.77 -9.87 2.56
N VAL A 309 -20.49 -9.95 2.19
CA VAL A 309 -19.69 -8.78 1.83
C VAL A 309 -20.13 -8.25 0.47
N ARG A 310 -20.37 -6.95 0.34
CA ARG A 310 -20.74 -6.30 -0.91
C ARG A 310 -19.49 -5.87 -1.67
N ILE A 311 -19.42 -6.15 -2.96
CA ILE A 311 -18.26 -5.85 -3.81
C ILE A 311 -18.67 -4.94 -4.95
N PHE A 312 -17.88 -3.90 -5.17
CA PHE A 312 -18.10 -2.90 -6.22
C PHE A 312 -16.88 -2.80 -7.12
N GLU A 313 -17.07 -2.69 -8.44
CA GLU A 313 -16.03 -2.44 -9.41
C GLU A 313 -16.10 -1.00 -9.91
N TRP A 314 -15.01 -0.25 -9.73
CA TRP A 314 -14.84 1.11 -10.24
C TRP A 314 -14.89 1.18 -11.77
N ASN A 315 -15.71 2.05 -12.33
CA ASN A 315 -15.91 2.15 -13.78
C ASN A 315 -14.92 3.09 -14.49
N GLY A 316 -14.13 3.90 -13.78
CA GLY A 316 -13.09 4.77 -14.36
C GLY A 316 -11.84 4.00 -14.80
N LEU A 317 -10.77 4.74 -15.16
CA LEU A 317 -9.54 4.17 -15.71
C LEU A 317 -8.86 3.19 -14.74
N MET A 318 -8.56 3.64 -13.52
CA MET A 318 -7.93 2.84 -12.48
C MET A 318 -8.35 3.37 -11.10
N MET A 319 -8.77 2.48 -10.22
CA MET A 319 -8.85 2.73 -8.80
C MET A 319 -7.55 2.27 -8.17
N HIS A 320 -6.74 3.18 -7.65
CA HIS A 320 -5.44 2.85 -7.05
C HIS A 320 -5.35 3.19 -5.56
N ALA A 321 -6.41 3.77 -4.97
CA ALA A 321 -6.49 4.10 -3.55
C ALA A 321 -6.41 2.87 -2.65
N LYS A 322 -5.78 3.02 -1.48
CA LYS A 322 -5.71 2.02 -0.41
C LYS A 322 -6.26 2.68 0.84
N THR A 323 -7.57 2.57 1.01
CA THR A 323 -8.29 3.23 2.10
C THR A 323 -9.20 2.27 2.83
N ALA A 324 -9.44 2.57 4.09
CA ALA A 324 -10.44 1.90 4.90
C ALA A 324 -11.13 2.92 5.80
N VAL A 325 -12.42 2.72 6.04
CA VAL A 325 -13.19 3.49 7.03
C VAL A 325 -14.11 2.53 7.77
N ALA A 326 -14.23 2.72 9.09
CA ALA A 326 -15.10 1.89 9.92
C ALA A 326 -15.87 2.74 10.92
N ASP A 327 -17.19 2.46 11.02
CA ASP A 327 -18.14 3.04 11.98
C ASP A 327 -18.16 4.57 12.02
N GLY A 328 -17.74 5.27 10.95
CA GLY A 328 -17.62 6.73 10.89
C GLY A 328 -16.65 7.33 11.92
N ARG A 329 -15.71 6.57 12.46
CA ARG A 329 -14.80 6.98 13.55
C ARG A 329 -13.35 6.65 13.30
N TRP A 330 -13.08 5.62 12.55
CA TRP A 330 -11.76 5.12 12.24
C TRP A 330 -11.55 5.20 10.73
N ALA A 331 -10.41 5.74 10.31
CA ALA A 331 -10.08 5.84 8.89
C ALA A 331 -8.59 5.56 8.65
N ARG A 332 -8.29 4.88 7.54
CA ARG A 332 -6.93 4.57 7.09
C ARG A 332 -6.70 5.05 5.67
N VAL A 333 -5.57 5.73 5.45
CA VAL A 333 -5.06 6.15 4.13
C VAL A 333 -3.58 5.80 4.06
N GLY A 334 -3.12 5.19 2.96
CA GLY A 334 -1.70 4.88 2.83
C GLY A 334 -1.34 4.09 1.59
N SER A 335 -0.23 3.36 1.71
CA SER A 335 0.36 2.61 0.60
C SER A 335 0.04 1.11 0.63
N THR A 336 -0.44 0.57 1.77
CA THR A 336 -0.62 -0.86 1.99
C THR A 336 -1.80 -1.43 1.21
N ASN A 337 -1.53 -2.32 0.26
CA ASN A 337 -2.57 -3.10 -0.39
C ASN A 337 -3.05 -4.26 0.49
N LEU A 338 -4.31 -4.65 0.35
CA LEU A 338 -4.92 -5.76 1.09
C LEU A 338 -4.51 -7.12 0.51
N ASN A 339 -3.21 -7.40 0.59
CA ASN A 339 -2.62 -8.68 0.15
C ASN A 339 -1.34 -9.01 0.92
N LEU A 340 -0.95 -10.29 0.87
CA LEU A 340 0.17 -10.82 1.65
C LEU A 340 1.51 -10.13 1.32
N VAL A 341 1.73 -9.70 0.08
CA VAL A 341 3.00 -9.07 -0.33
C VAL A 341 3.18 -7.72 0.36
N SER A 342 2.13 -6.88 0.38
CA SER A 342 2.15 -5.61 1.09
C SER A 342 2.25 -5.81 2.60
N TRP A 343 1.51 -6.78 3.16
CA TRP A 343 1.49 -6.99 4.60
C TRP A 343 2.78 -7.56 5.18
N MET A 344 3.52 -8.39 4.41
CA MET A 344 4.65 -9.17 4.92
C MET A 344 5.97 -8.93 4.20
N GLY A 345 5.94 -8.42 2.98
CA GLY A 345 7.11 -8.35 2.10
C GLY A 345 7.62 -6.95 1.81
N ASN A 346 6.74 -5.95 1.89
CA ASN A 346 7.09 -4.58 1.53
C ASN A 346 7.32 -3.69 2.76
N TRP A 347 8.00 -2.59 2.51
CA TRP A 347 7.97 -1.41 3.36
C TRP A 347 6.78 -0.56 2.94
N GLU A 348 5.87 -0.30 3.86
CA GLU A 348 4.65 0.44 3.62
C GLU A 348 4.49 1.54 4.67
N MET A 349 3.65 2.53 4.40
CA MET A 349 3.26 3.52 5.39
C MET A 349 1.79 3.85 5.25
N ASP A 350 1.09 3.80 6.38
CA ASP A 350 -0.33 4.14 6.48
C ASP A 350 -0.55 5.10 7.64
N VAL A 351 -1.47 6.02 7.45
CA VAL A 351 -2.02 6.88 8.49
C VAL A 351 -3.34 6.31 8.94
N VAL A 352 -3.48 6.12 10.23
CA VAL A 352 -4.71 5.68 10.85
C VAL A 352 -5.22 6.78 11.77
N ALA A 353 -6.30 7.44 11.37
CA ALA A 353 -6.94 8.50 12.14
C ALA A 353 -8.13 7.96 12.94
N GLU A 354 -8.22 8.36 14.20
CA GLU A 354 -9.33 8.10 15.09
C GLU A 354 -10.09 9.42 15.33
N ASP A 355 -10.78 9.89 14.28
CA ASP A 355 -11.53 11.16 14.27
C ASP A 355 -12.81 11.03 13.45
N GLU A 356 -13.95 11.43 14.04
CA GLU A 356 -15.26 11.28 13.39
C GLU A 356 -15.42 12.21 12.17
N ARG A 357 -14.84 13.40 12.18
CA ARG A 357 -14.97 14.34 11.05
C ARG A 357 -14.23 13.82 9.84
N PHE A 358 -12.99 13.39 10.05
CA PHE A 358 -12.16 12.82 8.99
C PHE A 358 -12.76 11.50 8.48
N ALA A 359 -13.22 10.62 9.37
CA ALA A 359 -13.85 9.36 8.97
C ALA A 359 -15.12 9.59 8.14
N ARG A 360 -15.97 10.54 8.51
CA ARG A 360 -17.19 10.90 7.73
C ARG A 360 -16.84 11.51 6.37
N GLU A 361 -15.78 12.30 6.27
CA GLU A 361 -15.28 12.81 4.99
C GLU A 361 -14.84 11.66 4.08
N MET A 362 -14.14 10.66 4.64
CA MET A 362 -13.77 9.43 3.94
C MET A 362 -14.99 8.60 3.52
N GLU A 363 -16.02 8.49 4.37
CA GLU A 363 -17.28 7.83 4.01
C GLU A 363 -17.98 8.55 2.86
N SER A 364 -18.05 9.88 2.88
CA SER A 364 -18.65 10.67 1.80
C SER A 364 -17.91 10.45 0.48
N MET A 365 -16.58 10.47 0.51
CA MET A 365 -15.74 10.17 -0.64
C MET A 365 -15.99 8.74 -1.17
N PHE A 366 -16.09 7.76 -0.28
CA PHE A 366 -16.36 6.37 -0.67
C PHE A 366 -17.74 6.21 -1.33
N VAL A 367 -18.77 6.89 -0.81
CA VAL A 367 -20.13 6.88 -1.39
C VAL A 367 -20.13 7.53 -2.78
N GLU A 368 -19.40 8.62 -2.98
CA GLU A 368 -19.23 9.24 -4.30
C GLU A 368 -18.55 8.28 -5.29
N ASP A 369 -17.51 7.55 -4.84
CA ASP A 369 -16.84 6.53 -5.62
C ASP A 369 -17.78 5.37 -5.97
N LEU A 370 -18.66 4.95 -5.04
CA LEU A 370 -19.67 3.93 -5.33
C LEU A 370 -20.67 4.37 -6.40
N ALA A 371 -21.04 5.65 -6.45
CA ALA A 371 -21.94 6.18 -7.48
C ALA A 371 -21.36 6.02 -8.90
N ARG A 372 -20.04 5.93 -9.03
CA ARG A 372 -19.31 5.66 -10.28
C ARG A 372 -18.88 4.20 -10.44
N SER A 373 -19.43 3.30 -9.64
CA SER A 373 -19.03 1.89 -9.58
C SER A 373 -20.20 0.97 -9.95
N THR A 374 -19.90 -0.29 -10.22
CA THR A 374 -20.91 -1.32 -10.50
C THR A 374 -20.83 -2.39 -9.43
N GLU A 375 -21.94 -2.65 -8.73
CA GLU A 375 -22.03 -3.72 -7.75
C GLU A 375 -21.95 -5.08 -8.42
N ILE A 376 -21.21 -5.99 -7.81
CA ILE A 376 -21.05 -7.36 -8.25
C ILE A 376 -21.96 -8.26 -7.43
N VAL A 377 -22.79 -9.04 -8.09
CA VAL A 377 -23.75 -9.95 -7.45
C VAL A 377 -23.55 -11.39 -7.94
N LEU A 378 -23.97 -12.34 -7.11
CA LEU A 378 -24.03 -13.75 -7.50
C LEU A 378 -25.31 -13.99 -8.31
N GLN A 379 -25.17 -14.51 -9.52
CA GLN A 379 -26.29 -14.98 -10.32
C GLN A 379 -26.45 -16.50 -10.14
N ASP A 380 -27.61 -16.94 -9.67
CA ASP A 380 -27.99 -18.36 -9.47
C ASP A 380 -26.96 -19.16 -8.65
N LYS A 381 -26.30 -18.52 -7.68
CA LYS A 381 -25.22 -19.11 -6.86
C LYS A 381 -24.04 -19.71 -7.67
N ARG A 382 -23.98 -19.48 -8.99
CA ARG A 382 -23.00 -20.12 -9.90
C ARG A 382 -22.07 -19.17 -10.64
N SER A 383 -22.43 -17.91 -10.84
CA SER A 383 -21.58 -16.94 -11.56
C SER A 383 -21.58 -15.55 -10.91
N VAL A 384 -20.44 -14.86 -10.96
CA VAL A 384 -20.27 -13.49 -10.50
C VAL A 384 -20.49 -12.55 -11.69
N ARG A 385 -21.46 -11.64 -11.61
CA ARG A 385 -21.80 -10.67 -12.68
C ARG A 385 -22.07 -9.26 -12.14
N PRO A 386 -21.91 -8.22 -12.98
CA PRO A 386 -22.39 -6.88 -12.67
C PRO A 386 -23.91 -6.84 -12.51
N ALA A 387 -24.42 -6.05 -11.55
CA ALA A 387 -25.87 -5.95 -11.26
C ALA A 387 -26.67 -5.28 -12.37
N ALA A 388 -26.06 -4.41 -13.18
CA ALA A 388 -26.68 -3.78 -14.35
C ALA A 388 -25.64 -3.51 -15.45
N PRO A 389 -26.01 -3.62 -16.75
CA PRO A 389 -25.13 -3.22 -17.84
C PRO A 389 -25.13 -1.71 -17.97
N GLN A 390 -24.16 -1.00 -17.43
CA GLN A 390 -23.88 0.36 -17.83
C GLN A 390 -23.04 0.33 -19.14
N ALA A 391 -23.40 1.15 -20.11
CA ALA A 391 -22.68 1.28 -21.37
C ALA A 391 -21.25 1.76 -21.08
N PHE A 392 -20.30 0.86 -21.22
CA PHE A 392 -18.88 1.11 -20.99
C PHE A 392 -18.19 1.35 -22.33
N THR A 393 -17.80 2.58 -22.59
CA THR A 393 -16.82 2.90 -23.63
C THR A 393 -15.47 2.40 -23.16
N LYS A 394 -14.93 1.34 -23.77
CA LYS A 394 -13.58 0.85 -23.49
C LYS A 394 -12.59 1.99 -23.72
N PRO A 395 -11.93 2.55 -22.71
CA PRO A 395 -10.75 3.38 -22.94
C PRO A 395 -9.70 2.49 -23.61
N LYS A 396 -9.10 2.94 -24.70
CA LYS A 396 -7.86 2.34 -25.20
C LYS A 396 -6.78 2.65 -24.16
N LEU A 397 -6.56 1.75 -23.22
CA LEU A 397 -5.38 1.73 -22.40
C LEU A 397 -4.20 1.45 -23.32
N ASN A 398 -3.48 2.50 -23.70
CA ASN A 398 -2.09 2.31 -24.09
C ASN A 398 -1.40 1.80 -22.82
N ALA A 399 -1.08 0.50 -22.80
CA ALA A 399 -0.38 -0.11 -21.68
C ALA A 399 0.92 0.68 -21.44
N PRO A 400 1.16 1.21 -20.23
CA PRO A 400 2.47 1.73 -19.92
C PRO A 400 3.43 0.54 -20.02
N THR A 401 4.43 0.67 -20.86
CA THR A 401 5.54 -0.25 -21.01
C THR A 401 6.31 -0.25 -19.69
N GLY A 402 6.22 -1.30 -18.93
CA GLY A 402 6.87 -1.44 -17.64
C GLY A 402 6.41 -2.70 -16.92
N SER A 403 6.66 -3.86 -17.50
CA SER A 403 5.95 -5.09 -17.16
C SER A 403 6.71 -6.09 -16.29
N ALA A 404 8.04 -6.01 -16.19
CA ALA A 404 8.83 -7.03 -15.47
C ALA A 404 8.51 -7.07 -13.97
N GLY A 405 8.28 -5.91 -13.35
CA GLY A 405 7.94 -5.81 -11.94
C GLY A 405 6.55 -6.26 -11.58
N ARG A 406 5.68 -6.00 -12.46
CA ARG A 406 4.29 -6.43 -12.36
C ARG A 406 4.16 -7.93 -12.51
N ALA A 407 5.01 -8.56 -13.34
CA ALA A 407 5.06 -10.01 -13.49
C ALA A 407 5.57 -10.76 -12.25
N ALA A 408 6.62 -10.27 -11.59
CA ALA A 408 7.18 -10.94 -10.40
C ALA A 408 6.24 -10.90 -9.18
N THR A 409 5.56 -9.75 -8.93
CA THR A 409 4.50 -9.70 -7.92
C THR A 409 3.29 -10.57 -8.29
N GLY A 410 3.00 -10.73 -9.56
CA GLY A 410 1.98 -11.65 -10.08
C GLY A 410 2.29 -13.11 -9.78
N VAL A 411 3.53 -13.55 -9.99
CA VAL A 411 3.98 -14.94 -9.76
C VAL A 411 3.89 -15.34 -8.29
N LEU A 412 4.31 -14.48 -7.36
CA LEU A 412 4.18 -14.77 -5.91
C LEU A 412 2.72 -14.88 -5.45
N ARG A 413 1.81 -14.12 -6.07
CA ARG A 413 0.38 -14.13 -5.77
C ARG A 413 -0.34 -15.35 -6.37
N ILE A 414 0.07 -15.80 -7.54
CA ILE A 414 -0.40 -17.05 -8.14
C ILE A 414 0.04 -18.25 -7.29
N GLY A 415 1.29 -18.24 -6.78
CA GLY A 415 1.80 -19.27 -5.89
C GLY A 415 0.92 -19.47 -4.64
N ASN A 416 0.40 -18.39 -4.05
CA ASN A 416 -0.51 -18.49 -2.91
C ASN A 416 -1.90 -19.00 -3.28
N ALA A 417 -2.46 -18.62 -4.44
CA ALA A 417 -3.74 -19.12 -4.92
C ALA A 417 -3.65 -20.60 -5.31
N VAL A 418 -2.57 -20.98 -6.00
CA VAL A 418 -2.28 -22.38 -6.38
C VAL A 418 -1.95 -23.23 -5.13
N GLY A 419 -1.19 -22.70 -4.18
CA GLY A 419 -0.91 -23.38 -2.90
C GLY A 419 -2.17 -23.66 -2.09
N ALA A 420 -3.10 -22.70 -2.03
CA ALA A 420 -4.41 -22.89 -1.38
C ALA A 420 -5.29 -23.92 -2.12
N ALA A 421 -5.20 -23.99 -3.45
CA ALA A 421 -5.89 -24.96 -4.27
C ALA A 421 -5.34 -26.39 -4.09
N ILE A 422 -4.00 -26.53 -4.06
CA ILE A 422 -3.32 -27.82 -3.84
C ILE A 422 -3.57 -28.33 -2.42
N ALA A 423 -3.64 -27.44 -1.42
CA ALA A 423 -3.89 -27.81 -0.03
C ALA A 423 -5.36 -28.20 0.26
N ASN A 424 -6.23 -28.17 -0.74
CA ASN A 424 -7.68 -28.52 -0.66
C ASN A 424 -8.43 -27.83 0.51
N ARG A 425 -8.02 -26.62 0.86
CA ARG A 425 -8.55 -25.84 2.01
C ARG A 425 -9.67 -24.88 1.65
N ARG A 426 -10.12 -24.87 0.39
CA ARG A 426 -11.22 -24.03 -0.13
C ARG A 426 -12.13 -24.80 -1.08
N THR A 427 -13.42 -24.51 -1.08
CA THR A 427 -14.33 -24.89 -2.16
C THR A 427 -13.99 -24.07 -3.41
N LEU A 428 -13.46 -24.74 -4.44
CA LEU A 428 -13.06 -24.13 -5.71
C LEU A 428 -14.24 -23.91 -6.63
N GLY A 429 -14.36 -22.72 -7.23
CA GLY A 429 -15.42 -22.39 -8.20
C GLY A 429 -14.96 -22.48 -9.66
N PRO A 430 -15.88 -22.31 -10.65
CA PRO A 430 -15.55 -22.42 -12.08
C PRO A 430 -14.52 -21.41 -12.60
N ALA A 431 -14.33 -20.27 -11.90
CA ALA A 431 -13.31 -19.28 -12.26
C ALA A 431 -11.90 -19.78 -11.88
N GLU A 432 -11.78 -20.42 -10.74
CA GLU A 432 -10.53 -21.00 -10.25
C GLU A 432 -10.14 -22.24 -11.06
N ALA A 433 -11.12 -23.03 -11.52
CA ALA A 433 -10.87 -24.17 -12.40
C ALA A 433 -10.18 -23.74 -13.71
N ARG A 434 -10.54 -22.59 -14.29
CA ARG A 434 -9.88 -22.06 -15.50
C ARG A 434 -8.42 -21.65 -15.22
N ILE A 435 -8.14 -21.06 -14.06
CA ILE A 435 -6.77 -20.70 -13.65
C ILE A 435 -5.95 -21.97 -13.44
N MET A 436 -6.49 -22.96 -12.71
CA MET A 436 -5.85 -24.25 -12.48
C MET A 436 -5.58 -24.99 -13.79
N PHE A 437 -6.55 -24.99 -14.71
CA PHE A 437 -6.39 -25.58 -16.03
C PHE A 437 -5.28 -24.90 -16.84
N GLY A 438 -5.25 -23.56 -16.86
CA GLY A 438 -4.18 -22.80 -17.51
C GLY A 438 -2.81 -23.04 -16.89
N VAL A 439 -2.70 -23.02 -15.56
CA VAL A 439 -1.45 -23.33 -14.83
C VAL A 439 -1.02 -24.77 -15.07
N GLY A 440 -1.97 -25.71 -15.06
CA GLY A 440 -1.70 -27.13 -15.35
C GLY A 440 -1.09 -27.32 -16.75
N TRP A 441 -1.64 -26.67 -17.78
CA TRP A 441 -1.09 -26.72 -19.14
C TRP A 441 0.29 -26.07 -19.24
N VAL A 442 0.52 -24.95 -18.58
CA VAL A 442 1.83 -24.29 -18.55
C VAL A 442 2.87 -25.19 -17.86
N LEU A 443 2.53 -25.82 -16.74
CA LEU A 443 3.42 -26.77 -16.06
C LEU A 443 3.73 -27.99 -16.93
N LEU A 444 2.72 -28.58 -17.59
CA LEU A 444 2.93 -29.68 -18.51
C LEU A 444 3.81 -29.28 -19.69
N LEU A 445 3.62 -28.08 -20.25
CA LEU A 445 4.47 -27.55 -21.33
C LEU A 445 5.92 -27.38 -20.87
N ILE A 446 6.14 -26.76 -19.71
CA ILE A 446 7.47 -26.59 -19.11
C ILE A 446 8.10 -27.97 -18.86
N THR A 447 7.35 -28.91 -18.27
CA THR A 447 7.84 -30.27 -18.02
C THR A 447 8.22 -30.98 -19.31
N SER A 448 7.41 -30.85 -20.36
CA SER A 448 7.71 -31.44 -21.69
C SER A 448 8.97 -30.81 -22.31
N ILE A 449 9.13 -29.49 -22.22
CA ILE A 449 10.32 -28.77 -22.71
C ILE A 449 11.57 -29.26 -21.95
N VAL A 450 11.48 -29.38 -20.63
CA VAL A 450 12.61 -29.84 -19.79
C VAL A 450 12.93 -31.33 -20.08
N ALA A 451 11.92 -32.15 -20.31
CA ALA A 451 12.12 -33.56 -20.67
C ALA A 451 12.83 -33.72 -22.02
N LEU A 452 12.52 -32.84 -22.98
CA LEU A 452 13.13 -32.86 -24.31
C LEU A 452 14.52 -32.19 -24.34
N TRP A 453 14.73 -31.15 -23.50
CA TRP A 453 15.97 -30.40 -23.40
C TRP A 453 16.40 -30.17 -21.95
N PRO A 454 16.93 -31.16 -21.23
CA PRO A 454 17.29 -31.04 -19.80
C PRO A 454 18.24 -29.89 -19.50
N ARG A 455 19.11 -29.54 -20.43
CA ARG A 455 20.07 -28.42 -20.28
C ARG A 455 19.45 -27.06 -20.12
N ILE A 456 18.18 -26.86 -20.55
CA ILE A 456 17.44 -25.61 -20.35
C ILE A 456 17.20 -25.34 -18.86
N LEU A 457 17.06 -26.38 -18.05
CA LEU A 457 16.88 -26.24 -16.59
C LEU A 457 18.22 -26.39 -15.85
N GLU A 458 19.07 -27.29 -16.30
CA GLU A 458 20.37 -27.57 -15.67
C GLU A 458 21.26 -26.35 -15.63
N ILE A 459 21.47 -25.63 -16.75
CA ILE A 459 22.34 -24.46 -16.84
C ILE A 459 21.85 -23.32 -15.88
N PRO A 460 20.58 -22.90 -15.88
CA PRO A 460 20.08 -21.91 -14.92
C PRO A 460 20.17 -22.36 -13.47
N LEU A 461 19.92 -23.65 -13.15
CA LEU A 461 20.03 -24.16 -11.79
C LEU A 461 21.47 -24.18 -11.29
N VAL A 462 22.44 -24.59 -12.12
CA VAL A 462 23.86 -24.56 -11.78
C VAL A 462 24.36 -23.12 -11.61
N ALA A 463 23.94 -22.20 -12.51
CA ALA A 463 24.29 -20.79 -12.41
C ALA A 463 23.70 -20.16 -11.14
N LEU A 464 22.40 -20.43 -10.83
CA LEU A 464 21.72 -19.92 -9.63
C LEU A 464 22.34 -20.51 -8.35
N GLY A 465 22.58 -21.81 -8.31
CA GLY A 465 23.21 -22.48 -7.17
C GLY A 465 24.65 -21.98 -6.91
N GLY A 466 25.41 -21.81 -7.96
CA GLY A 466 26.77 -21.23 -7.88
C GLY A 466 26.76 -19.79 -7.37
N TRP A 467 25.83 -18.96 -7.90
CA TRP A 467 25.66 -17.57 -7.46
C TRP A 467 25.23 -17.49 -5.99
N LEU A 468 24.26 -18.30 -5.58
CA LEU A 468 23.79 -18.38 -4.18
C LEU A 468 24.93 -18.80 -3.24
N GLY A 469 25.69 -19.84 -3.61
CA GLY A 469 26.83 -20.32 -2.81
C GLY A 469 27.87 -19.22 -2.61
N ILE A 470 28.29 -18.54 -3.68
CA ILE A 470 29.25 -17.43 -3.62
C ILE A 470 28.68 -16.27 -2.75
N SER A 471 27.43 -15.91 -2.93
CA SER A 471 26.78 -14.84 -2.15
C SER A 471 26.77 -15.14 -0.65
N LEU A 472 26.44 -16.36 -0.27
CA LEU A 472 26.46 -16.82 1.14
C LEU A 472 27.88 -16.79 1.73
N LEU A 473 28.89 -17.22 0.98
CA LEU A 473 30.30 -17.19 1.40
C LEU A 473 30.81 -15.76 1.61
N ILE A 474 30.49 -14.84 0.69
CA ILE A 474 30.85 -13.42 0.81
C ILE A 474 30.17 -12.81 2.06
N ARG A 475 28.91 -13.12 2.29
CA ARG A 475 28.16 -12.62 3.46
C ARG A 475 28.74 -13.17 4.77
N ALA A 476 29.03 -14.46 4.82
CA ALA A 476 29.67 -15.10 5.97
C ALA A 476 31.05 -14.49 6.28
N TYR A 477 31.86 -14.24 5.25
CA TYR A 477 33.17 -13.59 5.40
C TYR A 477 33.05 -12.16 5.94
N ARG A 478 32.13 -11.36 5.42
CA ARG A 478 31.87 -9.98 5.92
C ARG A 478 31.39 -9.95 7.38
N LEU A 479 30.54 -10.90 7.78
CA LEU A 479 30.06 -11.01 9.15
C LEU A 479 31.17 -11.40 10.12
N ARG A 480 32.10 -12.30 9.73
CA ARG A 480 33.28 -12.63 10.53
C ARG A 480 34.18 -11.42 10.74
N ARG A 481 34.45 -10.66 9.67
CA ARG A 481 35.34 -9.49 9.74
C ARG A 481 34.78 -8.34 10.60
N LYS A 482 33.44 -8.20 10.70
CA LYS A 482 32.79 -7.24 11.60
C LYS A 482 32.84 -7.64 13.08
N ARG A 483 33.22 -8.86 13.40
CA ARG A 483 33.33 -9.36 14.76
C ARG A 483 34.75 -9.18 15.32
N ASP A 484 35.72 -8.98 14.43
CA ASP A 484 37.17 -8.84 14.74
C ASP A 484 37.60 -7.35 14.70
N SER A 485 36.67 -6.42 14.41
CA SER A 485 36.80 -4.96 14.50
C SER A 485 35.87 -4.38 15.57
#